data_3f276cc0ed4e4a3e950f746f27d8c37c
#
_entry.id   3f276cc0ed4e4a3e950f746f27d8c37c
#
_cell.length_a   1.000
_cell.length_b   1.000
_cell.length_c   1.000
_cell.angle_alpha   90.00
_cell.angle_beta   90.00
_cell.angle_gamma   90.00
#
_symmetry.space_group_name_H-M   'P 1'
#
loop_
_entity.id
_entity.type
_entity.pdbx_description
1 polymer ?
#
loop_
_entity_poly.entity_id
_entity_poly.type
_entity_poly.pdbx_seq_one_letter_code
_entity_poly.pdbx_strand_id
1 'polypeptide(L)'
;MKSSYKPIGDLVERIDERNTDGSVKDLVGVSIDKCFIKSVANTIGTDLTKYKLIRKKDFAVSLMQVSRDEKIPVAMQTDYDVAIMSPAYPIFRVADESIILPEYLDLWFKRSEFDREAAFIAVGGVRGSMPGEEFCRMEVLVPSIEQQQKIGKAYKAITDRIALKQRINDNLAA
;
A
#
# COMPACT_ATOMS: atom_id res chain seq x y z
N MET A 1 -5.86 1.37 26.13
CA MET A 1 -5.49 -0.01 25.74
C MET A 1 -3.97 -0.11 25.69
N LYS A 2 -3.40 -1.25 26.16
CA LYS A 2 -1.98 -1.53 25.93
C LYS A 2 -1.77 -1.82 24.44
N SER A 3 -0.70 -1.30 23.85
CA SER A 3 -0.29 -1.64 22.48
C SER A 3 -0.03 -3.14 22.38
N SER A 4 -0.50 -3.77 21.32
CA SER A 4 -0.29 -5.20 21.06
C SER A 4 0.04 -5.41 19.59
N TYR A 5 0.87 -6.41 19.31
CA TYR A 5 1.08 -6.87 17.94
C TYR A 5 -0.12 -7.70 17.48
N LYS A 6 -0.52 -7.51 16.24
CA LYS A 6 -1.59 -8.27 15.58
C LYS A 6 -1.17 -8.63 14.15
N PRO A 7 -1.49 -9.83 13.66
CA PRO A 7 -1.31 -10.19 12.26
C PRO A 7 -2.04 -9.23 11.32
N ILE A 8 -1.45 -8.91 10.18
CA ILE A 8 -2.10 -8.08 9.15
C ILE A 8 -3.45 -8.66 8.75
N GLY A 9 -3.52 -10.00 8.60
CA GLY A 9 -4.76 -10.68 8.21
C GLY A 9 -5.93 -10.48 9.17
N ASP A 10 -5.66 -10.16 10.44
CA ASP A 10 -6.70 -9.85 11.44
C ASP A 10 -7.18 -8.38 11.37
N LEU A 11 -6.46 -7.54 10.62
CA LEU A 11 -6.69 -6.09 10.54
C LEU A 11 -7.32 -5.67 9.22
N VAL A 12 -7.22 -6.53 8.18
CA VAL A 12 -7.66 -6.19 6.83
C VAL A 12 -8.54 -7.28 6.23
N GLU A 13 -9.41 -6.88 5.33
CA GLU A 13 -10.17 -7.79 4.46
C GLU A 13 -9.62 -7.73 3.03
N ARG A 14 -9.65 -8.87 2.33
CA ARG A 14 -9.25 -8.94 0.93
C ARG A 14 -10.38 -8.48 0.03
N ILE A 15 -10.06 -7.57 -0.91
CA ILE A 15 -10.99 -7.04 -1.90
C ILE A 15 -10.69 -7.66 -3.26
N ASP A 16 -11.74 -8.14 -3.96
CA ASP A 16 -11.65 -8.69 -5.32
C ASP A 16 -12.78 -8.16 -6.22
N GLU A 17 -13.17 -6.90 -6.04
CA GLU A 17 -14.10 -6.23 -6.94
C GLU A 17 -13.51 -6.10 -8.34
N ARG A 18 -14.32 -6.31 -9.39
CA ARG A 18 -13.88 -6.25 -10.77
C ARG A 18 -14.56 -5.10 -11.51
N ASN A 19 -13.86 -4.55 -12.50
CA ASN A 19 -14.34 -3.50 -13.39
C ASN A 19 -15.25 -4.10 -14.49
N THR A 20 -16.26 -4.86 -14.12
CA THR A 20 -17.04 -5.72 -15.02
C THR A 20 -17.75 -4.97 -16.15
N ASP A 21 -18.15 -3.73 -15.92
CA ASP A 21 -18.76 -2.84 -16.90
C ASP A 21 -17.74 -2.04 -17.73
N GLY A 22 -16.45 -2.14 -17.38
CA GLY A 22 -15.38 -1.41 -18.05
C GLY A 22 -15.47 0.10 -17.92
N SER A 23 -16.23 0.62 -16.95
CA SER A 23 -16.47 2.06 -16.77
C SER A 23 -15.23 2.81 -16.30
N VAL A 24 -14.42 2.21 -15.42
CA VAL A 24 -13.20 2.83 -14.86
C VAL A 24 -12.03 2.59 -15.81
N LYS A 25 -11.28 3.66 -16.12
CA LYS A 25 -10.16 3.64 -17.10
C LYS A 25 -8.82 3.99 -16.49
N ASP A 26 -8.79 4.60 -15.30
CA ASP A 26 -7.55 5.02 -14.66
C ASP A 26 -6.79 3.80 -14.14
N LEU A 27 -5.78 3.37 -14.92
CA LEU A 27 -4.95 2.21 -14.60
C LEU A 27 -3.76 2.65 -13.74
N VAL A 28 -3.64 2.03 -12.58
CA VAL A 28 -2.58 2.31 -11.62
C VAL A 28 -1.75 1.07 -11.29
N GLY A 29 -0.54 1.32 -10.80
CA GLY A 29 0.36 0.32 -10.24
C GLY A 29 0.96 0.82 -8.93
N VAL A 30 1.63 -0.06 -8.19
CA VAL A 30 2.38 0.29 -6.98
C VAL A 30 3.86 0.29 -7.30
N SER A 31 4.55 1.40 -6.94
CA SER A 31 6.00 1.52 -7.08
C SER A 31 6.73 0.88 -5.89
N ILE A 32 8.02 0.64 -6.09
CA ILE A 32 8.93 0.19 -5.02
C ILE A 32 9.07 1.23 -3.89
N ASP A 33 8.77 2.50 -4.18
CA ASP A 33 8.78 3.59 -3.19
C ASP A 33 7.46 3.71 -2.42
N LYS A 34 6.61 2.68 -2.54
CA LYS A 34 5.35 2.55 -1.80
C LYS A 34 4.38 3.71 -2.05
N CYS A 35 4.25 4.08 -3.30
CA CYS A 35 3.23 5.02 -3.78
C CYS A 35 2.54 4.48 -5.02
N PHE A 36 1.31 4.94 -5.26
CA PHE A 36 0.63 4.67 -6.51
C PHE A 36 1.26 5.49 -7.64
N ILE A 37 1.36 4.86 -8.80
CA ILE A 37 1.83 5.49 -10.04
C ILE A 37 0.83 5.19 -11.15
N LYS A 38 0.69 6.11 -12.09
CA LYS A 38 -0.04 5.81 -13.33
C LYS A 38 0.69 4.67 -14.04
N SER A 39 -0.03 3.62 -14.38
CA SER A 39 0.58 2.48 -15.07
C SER A 39 1.05 2.89 -16.46
N VAL A 40 2.27 2.50 -16.79
CA VAL A 40 2.86 2.64 -18.13
C VAL A 40 2.64 1.39 -18.99
N ALA A 41 1.91 0.41 -18.48
CA ALA A 41 1.65 -0.84 -19.21
C ALA A 41 0.87 -0.56 -20.48
N ASN A 42 1.28 -1.20 -21.57
CA ASN A 42 0.50 -1.17 -22.81
C ASN A 42 -0.77 -2.01 -22.63
N THR A 43 -1.92 -1.35 -22.67
CA THR A 43 -3.24 -1.98 -22.51
C THR A 43 -3.95 -2.24 -23.82
N ILE A 44 -3.30 -1.98 -24.98
CA ILE A 44 -3.88 -2.24 -26.30
C ILE A 44 -4.21 -3.73 -26.42
N GLY A 45 -5.48 -4.05 -26.68
CA GLY A 45 -5.96 -5.42 -26.76
C GLY A 45 -6.15 -6.13 -25.41
N THR A 46 -5.96 -5.44 -24.30
CA THR A 46 -6.18 -6.01 -22.95
C THR A 46 -7.62 -5.80 -22.52
N ASP A 47 -8.24 -6.86 -22.04
CA ASP A 47 -9.60 -6.81 -21.49
C ASP A 47 -9.57 -6.22 -20.07
N LEU A 48 -9.85 -4.92 -19.96
CA LEU A 48 -9.85 -4.19 -18.69
C LEU A 48 -11.04 -4.55 -17.79
N THR A 49 -12.03 -5.29 -18.27
CA THR A 49 -13.14 -5.76 -17.42
C THR A 49 -12.69 -6.80 -16.40
N LYS A 50 -11.55 -7.44 -16.64
CA LYS A 50 -10.94 -8.40 -15.72
C LYS A 50 -10.09 -7.74 -14.62
N TYR A 51 -9.83 -6.44 -14.77
CA TYR A 51 -9.02 -5.71 -13.79
C TYR A 51 -9.80 -5.48 -12.49
N LYS A 52 -9.06 -5.36 -11.41
CA LYS A 52 -9.64 -5.10 -10.08
C LYS A 52 -9.88 -3.62 -9.90
N LEU A 53 -11.00 -3.29 -9.27
CA LEU A 53 -11.25 -1.96 -8.74
C LEU A 53 -10.46 -1.77 -7.44
N ILE A 54 -9.85 -0.60 -7.30
CA ILE A 54 -9.23 -0.15 -6.06
C ILE A 54 -9.78 1.22 -5.71
N ARG A 55 -10.21 1.39 -4.48
CA ARG A 55 -10.84 2.62 -3.99
C ARG A 55 -9.92 3.36 -3.05
N LYS A 56 -10.27 4.60 -2.78
CA LYS A 56 -9.57 5.42 -1.77
C LYS A 56 -9.50 4.68 -0.43
N LYS A 57 -8.33 4.72 0.21
CA LYS A 57 -7.95 3.99 1.43
C LYS A 57 -7.75 2.47 1.28
N ASP A 58 -7.98 1.89 0.10
CA ASP A 58 -7.55 0.51 -0.15
C ASP A 58 -6.03 0.43 -0.30
N PHE A 59 -5.47 -0.72 0.06
CA PHE A 59 -4.07 -1.05 -0.10
C PHE A 59 -3.87 -2.02 -1.24
N ALA A 60 -2.86 -1.79 -2.06
CA ALA A 60 -2.39 -2.77 -3.02
C ALA A 60 -0.98 -3.22 -2.67
N VAL A 61 -0.70 -4.51 -2.90
CA VAL A 61 0.58 -5.13 -2.56
C VAL A 61 1.15 -5.84 -3.77
N SER A 62 2.44 -5.65 -4.05
CA SER A 62 3.19 -6.49 -4.98
C SER A 62 3.97 -7.52 -4.18
N LEU A 63 3.58 -8.78 -4.32
CA LEU A 63 4.24 -9.90 -3.65
C LEU A 63 5.36 -10.53 -4.49
N MET A 64 5.60 -9.99 -5.69
CA MET A 64 6.65 -10.49 -6.59
C MET A 64 7.98 -9.80 -6.31
N GLN A 65 9.07 -10.57 -6.41
CA GLN A 65 10.44 -10.07 -6.39
C GLN A 65 10.86 -9.39 -5.05
N VAL A 66 10.16 -9.68 -3.97
CA VAL A 66 10.38 -9.06 -2.65
C VAL A 66 11.80 -9.30 -2.13
N SER A 67 12.31 -10.54 -2.21
CA SER A 67 13.67 -10.86 -1.75
C SER A 67 14.75 -10.29 -2.68
N ARG A 68 14.47 -10.15 -3.98
CA ARG A 68 15.41 -9.57 -4.94
C ARG A 68 15.59 -8.08 -4.72
N ASP A 69 14.50 -7.38 -4.49
CA ASP A 69 14.46 -5.93 -4.38
C ASP A 69 14.66 -5.47 -2.91
N GLU A 70 14.72 -6.44 -1.98
CA GLU A 70 14.80 -6.22 -0.51
C GLU A 70 13.72 -5.26 0.01
N LYS A 71 12.61 -5.16 -0.73
CA LYS A 71 11.46 -4.31 -0.43
C LYS A 71 10.18 -4.99 -0.85
N ILE A 72 9.10 -4.70 -0.12
CA ILE A 72 7.75 -5.10 -0.50
C ILE A 72 6.95 -3.84 -0.91
N PRO A 73 6.65 -3.69 -2.22
CA PRO A 73 5.80 -2.57 -2.67
C PRO A 73 4.39 -2.74 -2.13
N VAL A 74 4.02 -1.89 -1.19
CA VAL A 74 2.68 -1.79 -0.61
C VAL A 74 2.33 -0.33 -0.41
N ALA A 75 1.15 0.10 -0.86
CA ALA A 75 0.72 1.49 -0.76
C ALA A 75 -0.79 1.59 -0.54
N MET A 76 -1.20 2.65 0.14
CA MET A 76 -2.59 3.06 0.29
C MET A 76 -3.00 3.99 -0.87
N GLN A 77 -4.15 3.72 -1.49
CA GLN A 77 -4.68 4.59 -2.54
C GLN A 77 -5.21 5.90 -1.95
N THR A 78 -4.70 7.03 -2.45
CA THR A 78 -5.06 8.38 -2.00
C THR A 78 -5.51 9.30 -3.13
N ASP A 79 -5.08 9.05 -4.37
CA ASP A 79 -5.16 9.99 -5.47
C ASP A 79 -6.46 9.89 -6.28
N TYR A 80 -7.05 8.70 -6.31
CA TYR A 80 -8.29 8.41 -7.04
C TYR A 80 -9.37 7.93 -6.09
N ASP A 81 -10.62 8.35 -6.30
CA ASP A 81 -11.75 7.77 -5.58
C ASP A 81 -11.94 6.30 -5.99
N VAL A 82 -11.75 6.00 -7.27
CA VAL A 82 -11.69 4.65 -7.81
C VAL A 82 -10.73 4.60 -9.01
N ALA A 83 -9.92 3.54 -9.08
CA ALA A 83 -9.03 3.23 -10.19
C ALA A 83 -9.07 1.73 -10.47
N ILE A 84 -8.39 1.29 -11.54
CA ILE A 84 -8.22 -0.13 -11.84
C ILE A 84 -6.76 -0.53 -11.72
N MET A 85 -6.54 -1.80 -11.34
CA MET A 85 -5.20 -2.37 -11.35
C MET A 85 -5.21 -3.83 -11.79
N SER A 86 -4.03 -4.32 -12.16
CA SER A 86 -3.86 -5.69 -12.64
C SER A 86 -4.38 -6.71 -11.61
N PRO A 87 -5.03 -7.79 -12.06
CA PRO A 87 -5.47 -8.89 -11.20
C PRO A 87 -4.38 -9.53 -10.35
N ALA A 88 -3.10 -9.38 -10.77
CA ALA A 88 -1.96 -9.94 -10.06
C ALA A 88 -1.71 -9.31 -8.68
N TYR A 89 -2.23 -8.09 -8.45
CA TYR A 89 -2.07 -7.44 -7.15
C TYR A 89 -3.17 -7.88 -6.17
N PRO A 90 -2.82 -8.40 -4.99
CA PRO A 90 -3.74 -8.44 -3.86
C PRO A 90 -4.15 -7.03 -3.46
N ILE A 91 -5.46 -6.84 -3.19
CA ILE A 91 -6.01 -5.60 -2.67
C ILE A 91 -6.62 -5.90 -1.31
N PHE A 92 -6.37 -5.01 -0.35
CA PHE A 92 -6.85 -5.11 1.01
C PHE A 92 -7.48 -3.79 1.46
N ARG A 93 -8.44 -3.90 2.36
CA ARG A 93 -9.08 -2.77 3.05
C ARG A 93 -9.01 -3.01 4.55
N VAL A 94 -8.84 -1.95 5.33
CA VAL A 94 -8.95 -2.05 6.78
C VAL A 94 -10.35 -2.52 7.14
N ALA A 95 -10.45 -3.59 7.93
CA ALA A 95 -11.72 -4.19 8.31
C ALA A 95 -12.48 -3.37 9.35
N ASP A 96 -11.75 -2.73 10.27
CA ASP A 96 -12.33 -1.92 11.36
C ASP A 96 -11.43 -0.73 11.71
N GLU A 97 -11.83 0.47 11.28
CA GLU A 97 -11.11 1.71 11.59
C GLU A 97 -11.16 2.09 13.08
N SER A 98 -11.97 1.44 13.91
CA SER A 98 -11.94 1.62 15.36
C SER A 98 -10.75 0.90 16.02
N ILE A 99 -10.13 -0.04 15.32
CA ILE A 99 -8.96 -0.81 15.77
C ILE A 99 -7.68 -0.22 15.17
N ILE A 100 -7.65 -0.02 13.86
CA ILE A 100 -6.50 0.51 13.15
C ILE A 100 -6.92 1.49 12.06
N LEU A 101 -6.24 2.63 12.00
CA LEU A 101 -6.48 3.63 10.95
C LEU A 101 -5.70 3.27 9.70
N PRO A 102 -6.29 3.39 8.49
CA PRO A 102 -5.58 3.16 7.23
C PRO A 102 -4.30 3.98 7.10
N GLU A 103 -4.34 5.24 7.50
CA GLU A 103 -3.19 6.15 7.46
C GLU A 103 -2.05 5.69 8.39
N TYR A 104 -2.37 5.10 9.55
CA TYR A 104 -1.37 4.53 10.44
C TYR A 104 -0.77 3.25 9.87
N LEU A 105 -1.60 2.38 9.30
CA LEU A 105 -1.15 1.14 8.66
C LEU A 105 -0.24 1.44 7.47
N ASP A 106 -0.53 2.46 6.66
CA ASP A 106 0.33 2.93 5.57
C ASP A 106 1.70 3.37 6.08
N LEU A 107 1.75 4.08 7.20
CA LEU A 107 3.03 4.46 7.83
C LEU A 107 3.80 3.25 8.35
N TRP A 108 3.11 2.26 8.89
CA TRP A 108 3.75 1.02 9.32
C TRP A 108 4.43 0.30 8.16
N PHE A 109 3.75 0.20 7.03
CA PHE A 109 4.30 -0.42 5.83
C PHE A 109 5.50 0.33 5.24
N LYS A 110 5.62 1.63 5.47
CA LYS A 110 6.75 2.47 5.00
C LYS A 110 8.03 2.32 5.80
N ARG A 111 8.02 1.54 6.89
CA ARG A 111 9.20 1.32 7.72
C ARG A 111 10.21 0.39 7.04
N SER A 112 11.48 0.71 7.18
CA SER A 112 12.57 -0.15 6.68
C SER A 112 12.62 -1.51 7.38
N GLU A 113 12.16 -1.60 8.65
CA GLU A 113 12.04 -2.85 9.39
C GLU A 113 11.04 -3.79 8.72
N PHE A 114 9.91 -3.24 8.26
CA PHE A 114 8.89 -4.01 7.55
C PHE A 114 9.44 -4.60 6.24
N ASP A 115 10.22 -3.82 5.48
CA ASP A 115 10.87 -4.30 4.27
C ASP A 115 11.88 -5.41 4.56
N ARG A 116 12.71 -5.27 5.60
CA ARG A 116 13.68 -6.30 5.98
C ARG A 116 13.03 -7.61 6.40
N GLU A 117 11.95 -7.53 7.16
CA GLU A 117 11.17 -8.70 7.57
C GLU A 117 10.55 -9.39 6.35
N ALA A 118 9.90 -8.63 5.45
CA ALA A 118 9.30 -9.16 4.23
C ALA A 118 10.36 -9.82 3.32
N ALA A 119 11.51 -9.18 3.13
CA ALA A 119 12.61 -9.73 2.34
C ALA A 119 13.15 -11.04 2.94
N PHE A 120 13.29 -11.11 4.27
CA PHE A 120 13.72 -12.32 4.97
C PHE A 120 12.73 -13.49 4.78
N ILE A 121 11.43 -13.22 4.93
CA ILE A 121 10.38 -14.23 4.73
C ILE A 121 10.33 -14.70 3.27
N ALA A 122 10.60 -13.82 2.30
CA ALA A 122 10.59 -14.14 0.88
C ALA A 122 11.82 -14.92 0.42
N VAL A 123 12.83 -15.15 1.27
CA VAL A 123 14.01 -15.98 0.95
C VAL A 123 13.57 -17.42 0.68
N GLY A 124 13.96 -17.94 -0.50
CA GLY A 124 13.55 -19.28 -0.94
C GLY A 124 12.24 -19.35 -1.72
N GLY A 125 11.50 -18.25 -1.79
CA GLY A 125 10.32 -18.13 -2.65
C GLY A 125 10.67 -18.20 -4.14
N VAL A 126 9.78 -18.77 -4.96
CA VAL A 126 9.97 -18.85 -6.41
C VAL A 126 10.12 -17.44 -6.98
N ARG A 127 11.25 -17.16 -7.62
CA ARG A 127 11.62 -15.84 -8.16
C ARG A 127 11.64 -14.72 -7.12
N GLY A 128 11.88 -15.06 -5.83
CA GLY A 128 11.86 -14.07 -4.76
C GLY A 128 10.48 -13.54 -4.39
N SER A 129 9.43 -14.27 -4.74
CA SER A 129 8.06 -13.89 -4.36
C SER A 129 7.75 -14.28 -2.91
N MET A 130 6.88 -13.50 -2.30
CA MET A 130 6.33 -13.76 -0.97
C MET A 130 4.92 -14.36 -1.10
N PRO A 131 4.60 -15.47 -0.42
CA PRO A 131 3.22 -15.96 -0.36
C PRO A 131 2.29 -14.96 0.32
N GLY A 132 1.06 -14.79 -0.20
CA GLY A 132 0.08 -13.87 0.38
C GLY A 132 -0.29 -14.22 1.82
N GLU A 133 -0.27 -15.49 2.19
CA GLU A 133 -0.51 -15.93 3.57
C GLU A 133 0.60 -15.47 4.52
N GLU A 134 1.86 -15.49 4.08
CA GLU A 134 2.98 -14.98 4.89
C GLU A 134 2.89 -13.47 5.08
N PHE A 135 2.47 -12.71 4.05
CA PHE A 135 2.15 -11.30 4.22
C PHE A 135 1.09 -11.07 5.29
N CYS A 136 0.01 -11.86 5.27
CA CYS A 136 -1.06 -11.76 6.25
C CYS A 136 -0.65 -12.16 7.67
N ARG A 137 0.41 -12.99 7.82
CA ARG A 137 0.97 -13.39 9.13
C ARG A 137 1.92 -12.36 9.73
N MET A 138 2.47 -11.46 8.92
CA MET A 138 3.33 -10.38 9.43
C MET A 138 2.57 -9.54 10.45
N GLU A 139 3.26 -9.10 11.49
CA GLU A 139 2.63 -8.42 12.61
C GLU A 139 2.76 -6.90 12.54
N VAL A 140 1.72 -6.22 13.00
CA VAL A 140 1.64 -4.76 13.13
C VAL A 140 1.42 -4.42 14.59
N LEU A 141 2.21 -3.49 15.13
CA LEU A 141 1.95 -2.92 16.44
C LEU A 141 0.70 -2.03 16.36
N VAL A 142 -0.31 -2.33 17.15
CA VAL A 142 -1.58 -1.60 17.18
C VAL A 142 -1.70 -0.83 18.50
N PRO A 143 -1.30 0.45 18.53
CA PRO A 143 -1.51 1.31 19.69
C PRO A 143 -2.96 1.82 19.73
N SER A 144 -3.31 2.60 20.74
CA SER A 144 -4.64 3.21 20.81
C SER A 144 -4.88 4.14 19.61
N ILE A 145 -6.14 4.28 19.19
CA ILE A 145 -6.53 5.17 18.07
C ILE A 145 -6.01 6.60 18.28
N GLU A 146 -6.04 7.09 19.51
CA GLU A 146 -5.50 8.40 19.85
C GLU A 146 -3.99 8.51 19.54
N GLN A 147 -3.22 7.46 19.85
CA GLN A 147 -1.79 7.41 19.53
C GLN A 147 -1.55 7.30 18.02
N GLN A 148 -2.34 6.49 17.32
CA GLN A 148 -2.27 6.40 15.86
C GLN A 148 -2.52 7.74 15.18
N GLN A 149 -3.55 8.47 15.64
CA GLN A 149 -3.85 9.83 15.15
C GLN A 149 -2.71 10.82 15.43
N LYS A 150 -2.08 10.77 16.62
CA LYS A 150 -0.94 11.63 16.96
C LYS A 150 0.25 11.34 16.01
N ILE A 151 0.54 10.06 15.75
CA ILE A 151 1.60 9.64 14.83
C ILE A 151 1.31 10.15 13.42
N GLY A 152 0.09 9.94 12.91
CA GLY A 152 -0.32 10.39 11.57
C GLY A 152 -0.22 11.91 11.42
N LYS A 153 -0.69 12.68 12.40
CA LYS A 153 -0.59 14.14 12.41
C LYS A 153 0.86 14.63 12.41
N ALA A 154 1.71 14.02 13.24
CA ALA A 154 3.14 14.38 13.31
C ALA A 154 3.84 14.10 11.97
N TYR A 155 3.60 12.93 11.37
CA TYR A 155 4.17 12.59 10.07
C TYR A 155 3.70 13.57 8.97
N LYS A 156 2.39 13.83 8.91
CA LYS A 156 1.83 14.78 7.94
C LYS A 156 2.44 16.17 8.09
N ALA A 157 2.61 16.67 9.28
CA ALA A 157 3.20 17.99 9.52
C ALA A 157 4.66 18.07 9.00
N ILE A 158 5.42 16.98 9.11
CA ILE A 158 6.80 16.90 8.60
C ILE A 158 6.81 16.83 7.07
N THR A 159 5.99 15.96 6.49
CA THR A 159 5.93 15.78 5.03
C THR A 159 5.41 17.02 4.32
N ASP A 160 4.39 17.68 4.84
CA ASP A 160 3.88 18.96 4.31
C ASP A 160 4.96 20.04 4.33
N ARG A 161 5.79 20.09 5.39
CA ARG A 161 6.92 21.02 5.50
C ARG A 161 8.01 20.74 4.48
N ILE A 162 8.34 19.47 4.26
CA ILE A 162 9.31 19.06 3.24
C ILE A 162 8.82 19.47 1.86
N ALA A 163 7.56 19.15 1.52
CA ALA A 163 6.96 19.50 0.24
C ALA A 163 6.90 21.03 0.00
N LEU A 164 6.61 21.80 1.05
CA LEU A 164 6.64 23.27 0.97
C LEU A 164 8.04 23.80 0.68
N LYS A 165 9.06 23.28 1.40
CA LYS A 165 10.46 23.70 1.18
C LYS A 165 10.95 23.34 -0.22
N GLN A 166 10.60 22.18 -0.74
CA GLN A 166 10.93 21.78 -2.11
C GLN A 166 10.34 22.76 -3.12
N ARG A 167 9.04 23.07 -3.02
CA ARG A 167 8.40 24.08 -3.90
C ARG A 167 9.04 25.45 -3.82
N ILE A 168 9.46 25.89 -2.62
CA ILE A 168 10.16 27.16 -2.47
C ILE A 168 11.52 27.11 -3.18
N ASN A 169 12.28 26.04 -3.02
CA ASN A 169 13.58 25.88 -3.67
C ASN A 169 13.44 25.84 -5.21
N ASP A 170 12.45 25.10 -5.72
CA ASP A 170 12.19 25.02 -7.17
C ASP A 170 11.85 26.40 -7.75
N ASN A 171 11.04 27.19 -7.03
CA ASN A 171 10.69 28.55 -7.44
C ASN A 171 11.88 29.55 -7.35
N LEU A 172 12.86 29.29 -6.48
CA LEU A 172 14.05 30.13 -6.37
C LEU A 172 15.11 29.77 -7.41
N ALA A 173 15.06 28.58 -7.99
CA ALA A 173 15.98 28.08 -9.01
C ALA A 173 15.50 28.37 -10.45
N ALA A 174 14.26 28.83 -10.63
CA ALA A 174 13.65 29.19 -11.90
C ALA A 174 13.80 30.68 -12.20
#